data_0da4420610fa4331c3149ae1f2a10566
#
_entry.id   0da4420610fa4331c3149ae1f2a10566
#
_cell.length_a   1.000
_cell.length_b   1.000
_cell.length_c   1.000
_cell.angle_alpha   90.00
_cell.angle_beta   90.00
_cell.angle_gamma   90.00
#
_symmetry.space_group_name_H-M   'P 1'
#
loop_
_entity.id
_entity.type
_entity.pdbx_description
1 polymer ?
#
loop_
_entity_poly.entity_id
_entity_poly.type
_entity_poly.pdbx_seq_one_letter_code
_entity_poly.pdbx_strand_id
1 'polypeptide(L)'
;MLSVAIIGPGAVGTTIAYELQQSLPHTTLIGRHAKTITYYTVPHAPAQDIVVKGYEDVTNTFDVIIIAVKIHQLDAVIPHLTHLAHEDTLIILAQNGYGQLEHIPFKNVCQAVVYISGQKKGDVVTHFRDYQLRIQDNALTRQFRDLVQDSQIDIVLEANIQQAIWYKLLVNLGINSITALGRQTVAIMHNPEIRTLCRQLLLDGCRVAQAEGLNFSEQTVDTIITIYQGYPDEMGTSMYYDIVHQQPLEVEAIQGFIYRRAREHNLDTPYLDTIYSFLRAYQQNM
;
A
#
# COMPACT_ATOMS: atom_id res chain seq x y z
N MET A 1 -8.35 23.17 -15.31
CA MET A 1 -7.26 22.75 -14.39
C MET A 1 -7.73 21.43 -13.79
N LEU A 2 -6.93 20.37 -13.91
CA LEU A 2 -7.32 19.04 -13.37
C LEU A 2 -7.46 19.11 -11.86
N SER A 3 -8.52 18.48 -11.34
CA SER A 3 -8.87 18.42 -9.92
C SER A 3 -8.49 17.06 -9.33
N VAL A 4 -7.89 17.05 -8.12
CA VAL A 4 -7.39 15.84 -7.48
C VAL A 4 -8.02 15.66 -6.10
N ALA A 5 -8.53 14.44 -5.83
CA ALA A 5 -8.95 14.02 -4.50
C ALA A 5 -8.10 12.87 -4.00
N ILE A 6 -7.82 12.88 -2.69
CA ILE A 6 -7.24 11.75 -1.98
C ILE A 6 -8.27 11.24 -0.98
N ILE A 7 -8.63 9.97 -1.04
CA ILE A 7 -9.57 9.35 -0.12
C ILE A 7 -8.79 8.48 0.86
N GLY A 8 -8.92 8.80 2.15
CA GLY A 8 -8.26 8.06 3.22
C GLY A 8 -7.17 8.86 3.93
N PRO A 9 -7.51 9.57 5.03
CA PRO A 9 -6.59 10.39 5.81
C PRO A 9 -5.72 9.52 6.74
N GLY A 10 -5.05 8.51 6.15
CA GLY A 10 -4.01 7.68 6.75
C GLY A 10 -2.61 8.26 6.53
N ALA A 11 -1.55 7.50 6.87
CA ALA A 11 -0.19 7.97 6.66
C ALA A 11 0.09 8.27 5.17
N VAL A 12 -0.22 7.34 4.28
CA VAL A 12 0.00 7.49 2.83
C VAL A 12 -0.85 8.63 2.25
N GLY A 13 -2.18 8.60 2.47
CA GLY A 13 -3.07 9.60 1.88
C GLY A 13 -2.83 11.01 2.38
N THR A 14 -2.50 11.20 3.67
CA THR A 14 -2.16 12.51 4.22
C THR A 14 -0.86 13.04 3.61
N THR A 15 0.17 12.18 3.47
CA THR A 15 1.43 12.57 2.83
C THR A 15 1.20 12.99 1.37
N ILE A 16 0.47 12.19 0.59
CA ILE A 16 0.15 12.54 -0.81
C ILE A 16 -0.61 13.86 -0.87
N ALA A 17 -1.63 14.04 -0.02
CA ALA A 17 -2.43 15.27 -0.03
C ALA A 17 -1.59 16.50 0.29
N TYR A 18 -0.76 16.44 1.34
CA TYR A 18 0.10 17.54 1.72
C TYR A 18 1.06 17.94 0.58
N GLU A 19 1.77 16.97 0.02
CA GLU A 19 2.76 17.25 -1.02
C GLU A 19 2.11 17.78 -2.31
N LEU A 20 0.96 17.23 -2.70
CA LEU A 20 0.24 17.75 -3.86
C LEU A 20 -0.33 19.16 -3.62
N GLN A 21 -0.77 19.50 -2.41
CA GLN A 21 -1.29 20.82 -2.08
C GLN A 21 -0.24 21.94 -2.24
N GLN A 22 1.05 21.62 -2.18
CA GLN A 22 2.12 22.61 -2.38
C GLN A 22 2.16 23.12 -3.83
N SER A 23 1.83 22.29 -4.81
CA SER A 23 1.81 22.64 -6.24
C SER A 23 0.39 22.74 -6.82
N LEU A 24 -0.57 22.01 -6.24
CA LEU A 24 -1.98 21.95 -6.63
C LEU A 24 -2.87 22.30 -5.43
N PRO A 25 -3.04 23.61 -5.09
CA PRO A 25 -3.72 24.03 -3.86
C PRO A 25 -5.17 23.55 -3.69
N HIS A 26 -5.83 23.15 -4.79
CA HIS A 26 -7.20 22.64 -4.78
C HIS A 26 -7.29 21.12 -4.56
N THR A 27 -6.17 20.45 -4.31
CA THR A 27 -6.15 19.04 -3.92
C THR A 27 -6.92 18.85 -2.62
N THR A 28 -7.90 17.93 -2.65
CA THR A 28 -8.80 17.71 -1.51
C THR A 28 -8.49 16.38 -0.82
N LEU A 29 -8.25 16.41 0.49
CA LEU A 29 -8.17 15.20 1.31
C LEU A 29 -9.56 14.89 1.88
N ILE A 30 -10.06 13.66 1.62
CA ILE A 30 -11.40 13.22 1.99
C ILE A 30 -11.34 12.07 2.99
N GLY A 31 -12.18 12.13 4.00
CA GLY A 31 -12.38 11.11 5.01
C GLY A 31 -13.85 10.89 5.34
N ARG A 32 -14.15 9.98 6.25
CA ARG A 32 -15.54 9.73 6.70
C ARG A 32 -16.17 10.95 7.36
N HIS A 33 -15.37 11.75 8.07
CA HIS A 33 -15.79 12.95 8.79
C HIS A 33 -14.78 14.05 8.58
N ALA A 34 -15.26 15.29 8.56
CA ALA A 34 -14.42 16.48 8.55
C ALA A 34 -13.58 16.56 9.83
N LYS A 35 -12.31 16.88 9.68
CA LYS A 35 -11.37 17.07 10.78
C LYS A 35 -10.07 17.73 10.31
N THR A 36 -9.21 18.06 11.25
CA THR A 36 -7.83 18.49 10.98
C THR A 36 -6.86 17.39 11.39
N ILE A 37 -5.85 17.15 10.57
CA ILE A 37 -4.74 16.26 10.87
C ILE A 37 -3.48 17.09 11.04
N THR A 38 -2.76 16.86 12.12
CA THR A 38 -1.41 17.42 12.31
C THR A 38 -0.41 16.53 11.59
N TYR A 39 0.30 17.09 10.61
CA TYR A 39 1.26 16.39 9.78
C TYR A 39 2.69 16.84 10.02
N TYR A 40 3.61 15.90 10.08
CA TYR A 40 5.04 16.12 10.15
C TYR A 40 5.72 15.52 8.92
N THR A 41 6.42 16.36 8.15
CA THR A 41 7.14 15.95 6.93
C THR A 41 8.32 15.00 7.22
N VAL A 42 8.89 15.10 8.40
CA VAL A 42 9.85 14.16 9.00
C VAL A 42 9.68 14.23 10.52
N PRO A 43 10.17 13.24 11.29
CA PRO A 43 10.16 13.33 12.75
C PRO A 43 10.79 14.65 13.25
N HIS A 44 10.11 15.31 14.16
CA HIS A 44 10.52 16.61 14.76
C HIS A 44 10.49 17.82 13.81
N ALA A 45 9.96 17.73 12.61
CA ALA A 45 9.70 18.88 11.75
C ALA A 45 8.62 19.79 12.36
N PRO A 46 8.48 21.06 11.91
CA PRO A 46 7.34 21.89 12.27
C PRO A 46 6.01 21.24 11.88
N ALA A 47 5.04 21.28 12.78
CA ALA A 47 3.70 20.77 12.54
C ALA A 47 3.00 21.54 11.40
N GLN A 48 2.27 20.80 10.57
CA GLN A 48 1.43 21.34 9.50
C GLN A 48 0.00 20.84 9.70
N ASP A 49 -0.97 21.72 9.61
CA ASP A 49 -2.37 21.35 9.71
C ASP A 49 -2.96 21.08 8.34
N ILE A 50 -3.55 19.89 8.17
CA ILE A 50 -4.19 19.45 6.93
C ILE A 50 -5.68 19.25 7.19
N VAL A 51 -6.50 19.96 6.41
CA VAL A 51 -7.95 19.84 6.49
C VAL A 51 -8.41 18.59 5.75
N VAL A 52 -9.17 17.76 6.43
CA VAL A 52 -9.91 16.62 5.88
C VAL A 52 -11.37 17.02 5.71
N LYS A 53 -11.92 16.91 4.51
CA LYS A 53 -13.36 17.06 4.27
C LYS A 53 -14.09 15.74 4.51
N GLY A 54 -15.31 15.79 5.04
CA GLY A 54 -16.23 14.67 5.01
C GLY A 54 -16.76 14.42 3.60
N TYR A 55 -17.27 13.22 3.31
CA TYR A 55 -17.89 12.94 2.00
C TYR A 55 -19.04 13.90 1.69
N GLU A 56 -19.83 14.26 2.69
CA GLU A 56 -20.97 15.19 2.62
C GLU A 56 -20.57 16.65 2.35
N ASP A 57 -19.33 17.02 2.63
CA ASP A 57 -18.82 18.38 2.41
C ASP A 57 -18.27 18.56 0.98
N VAL A 58 -18.32 17.52 0.15
CA VAL A 58 -17.75 17.52 -1.20
C VAL A 58 -18.86 17.36 -2.23
N THR A 59 -19.08 18.41 -3.03
CA THR A 59 -20.15 18.45 -4.03
C THR A 59 -19.67 18.40 -5.47
N ASN A 60 -18.37 18.50 -5.70
CA ASN A 60 -17.76 18.47 -7.03
C ASN A 60 -17.18 17.08 -7.35
N THR A 61 -17.04 16.79 -8.64
CA THR A 61 -16.32 15.63 -9.15
C THR A 61 -14.85 15.95 -9.36
N PHE A 62 -14.02 14.90 -9.48
CA PHE A 62 -12.57 15.01 -9.65
C PHE A 62 -12.08 14.28 -10.88
N ASP A 63 -11.06 14.84 -11.52
CA ASP A 63 -10.38 14.21 -12.68
C ASP A 63 -9.48 13.06 -12.25
N VAL A 64 -8.89 13.15 -11.04
CA VAL A 64 -8.06 12.10 -10.45
C VAL A 64 -8.50 11.83 -9.01
N ILE A 65 -8.71 10.58 -8.67
CA ILE A 65 -9.01 10.13 -7.31
C ILE A 65 -7.97 9.10 -6.89
N ILE A 66 -7.24 9.38 -5.80
CA ILE A 66 -6.28 8.45 -5.19
C ILE A 66 -6.91 7.84 -3.94
N ILE A 67 -7.12 6.52 -3.92
CA ILE A 67 -7.71 5.81 -2.78
C ILE A 67 -6.60 5.22 -1.92
N ALA A 68 -6.40 5.76 -0.72
CA ALA A 68 -5.34 5.38 0.23
C ALA A 68 -5.90 4.90 1.59
N VAL A 69 -7.10 4.34 1.60
CA VAL A 69 -7.68 3.68 2.78
C VAL A 69 -7.08 2.27 2.95
N LYS A 70 -7.17 1.69 4.14
CA LYS A 70 -6.90 0.26 4.35
C LYS A 70 -7.87 -0.58 3.50
N ILE A 71 -7.42 -1.73 2.99
CA ILE A 71 -8.20 -2.55 2.05
C ILE A 71 -9.57 -2.92 2.58
N HIS A 72 -9.70 -3.30 3.85
CA HIS A 72 -10.98 -3.64 4.47
C HIS A 72 -11.97 -2.45 4.56
N GLN A 73 -11.54 -1.24 4.22
CA GLN A 73 -12.38 -0.04 4.17
C GLN A 73 -12.81 0.32 2.74
N LEU A 74 -12.31 -0.40 1.73
CA LEU A 74 -12.54 -0.05 0.33
C LEU A 74 -14.03 -0.13 -0.05
N ASP A 75 -14.72 -1.17 0.39
CA ASP A 75 -16.16 -1.36 0.10
C ASP A 75 -17.01 -0.20 0.63
N ALA A 76 -16.60 0.44 1.72
CA ALA A 76 -17.25 1.62 2.23
C ALA A 76 -16.96 2.90 1.42
N VAL A 77 -15.91 2.92 0.60
CA VAL A 77 -15.56 4.04 -0.28
C VAL A 77 -16.35 3.99 -1.60
N ILE A 78 -16.53 2.78 -2.15
CA ILE A 78 -17.13 2.57 -3.49
C ILE A 78 -18.44 3.33 -3.70
N PRO A 79 -19.42 3.32 -2.78
CA PRO A 79 -20.67 4.08 -2.96
C PRO A 79 -20.47 5.59 -3.12
N HIS A 80 -19.43 6.15 -2.50
CA HIS A 80 -19.15 7.58 -2.61
C HIS A 80 -18.52 7.97 -3.95
N LEU A 81 -17.87 7.03 -4.65
CA LEU A 81 -17.25 7.30 -5.95
C LEU A 81 -18.28 7.76 -7.00
N THR A 82 -19.54 7.33 -6.91
CA THR A 82 -20.61 7.75 -7.85
C THR A 82 -20.88 9.26 -7.83
N HIS A 83 -20.55 9.94 -6.74
CA HIS A 83 -20.71 11.39 -6.60
C HIS A 83 -19.39 12.15 -6.78
N LEU A 84 -18.24 11.48 -6.57
CA LEU A 84 -16.92 12.09 -6.62
C LEU A 84 -16.24 11.92 -7.99
N ALA A 85 -16.65 10.93 -8.78
CA ALA A 85 -16.05 10.62 -10.07
C ALA A 85 -16.99 10.91 -11.23
N HIS A 86 -16.45 11.21 -12.38
CA HIS A 86 -17.13 11.25 -13.68
C HIS A 86 -16.57 10.11 -14.58
N GLU A 87 -17.10 9.96 -15.79
CA GLU A 87 -16.76 8.83 -16.66
C GLU A 87 -15.29 8.76 -17.08
N ASP A 88 -14.59 9.89 -17.08
CA ASP A 88 -13.18 9.98 -17.45
C ASP A 88 -12.22 10.04 -16.26
N THR A 89 -12.73 10.03 -15.03
CA THR A 89 -11.92 10.08 -13.81
C THR A 89 -10.90 8.94 -13.78
N LEU A 90 -9.63 9.28 -13.55
CA LEU A 90 -8.58 8.31 -13.24
C LEU A 90 -8.65 7.95 -11.75
N ILE A 91 -8.87 6.68 -11.43
CA ILE A 91 -8.86 6.16 -10.06
C ILE A 91 -7.57 5.38 -9.82
N ILE A 92 -6.80 5.78 -8.81
CA ILE A 92 -5.54 5.15 -8.43
C ILE A 92 -5.70 4.50 -7.06
N LEU A 93 -5.57 3.17 -6.98
CA LEU A 93 -5.57 2.43 -5.72
C LEU A 93 -4.17 2.47 -5.12
N ALA A 94 -3.97 3.32 -4.10
CA ALA A 94 -2.70 3.48 -3.39
C ALA A 94 -2.69 2.68 -2.08
N GLN A 95 -2.99 1.38 -2.18
CA GLN A 95 -3.09 0.44 -1.06
C GLN A 95 -1.99 -0.62 -1.16
N ASN A 96 -1.56 -1.18 -0.03
CA ASN A 96 -0.70 -2.36 -0.04
C ASN A 96 -1.52 -3.60 -0.45
N GLY A 97 -0.83 -4.60 -1.02
CA GLY A 97 -1.50 -5.81 -1.50
C GLY A 97 -2.10 -5.67 -2.90
N TYR A 98 -2.85 -6.67 -3.34
CA TYR A 98 -3.40 -6.73 -4.69
C TYR A 98 -4.73 -7.50 -4.72
N GLY A 99 -5.47 -7.36 -5.84
CA GLY A 99 -6.76 -8.04 -6.06
C GLY A 99 -7.98 -7.15 -5.88
N GLN A 100 -7.84 -5.83 -5.73
CA GLN A 100 -8.96 -4.90 -5.47
C GLN A 100 -9.50 -4.23 -6.73
N LEU A 101 -8.78 -4.29 -7.87
CA LEU A 101 -9.18 -3.59 -9.11
C LEU A 101 -10.58 -3.96 -9.58
N GLU A 102 -10.94 -5.24 -9.47
CA GLU A 102 -12.23 -5.78 -9.92
C GLU A 102 -13.42 -5.27 -9.11
N HIS A 103 -13.17 -4.74 -7.91
CA HIS A 103 -14.22 -4.19 -7.03
C HIS A 103 -14.64 -2.77 -7.44
N ILE A 104 -13.85 -2.07 -8.27
CA ILE A 104 -14.08 -0.69 -8.64
C ILE A 104 -14.83 -0.61 -9.98
N PRO A 105 -16.10 -0.19 -10.02
CA PRO A 105 -16.94 -0.21 -11.22
C PRO A 105 -16.68 0.99 -12.14
N PHE A 106 -15.42 1.31 -12.41
CA PHE A 106 -14.98 2.40 -13.28
C PHE A 106 -13.99 1.90 -14.33
N LYS A 107 -13.95 2.53 -15.50
CA LYS A 107 -13.11 2.09 -16.63
C LYS A 107 -11.63 2.43 -16.46
N ASN A 108 -11.33 3.55 -15.81
CA ASN A 108 -9.97 4.10 -15.71
C ASN A 108 -9.43 3.87 -14.29
N VAL A 109 -9.19 2.62 -13.94
CA VAL A 109 -8.66 2.24 -12.61
C VAL A 109 -7.28 1.63 -12.77
N CYS A 110 -6.35 2.02 -11.91
CA CYS A 110 -5.03 1.38 -11.83
C CYS A 110 -4.59 1.17 -10.38
N GLN A 111 -3.75 0.15 -10.17
CA GLN A 111 -3.08 -0.09 -8.92
C GLN A 111 -1.77 0.69 -8.87
N ALA A 112 -1.49 1.38 -7.78
CA ALA A 112 -0.17 1.92 -7.49
C ALA A 112 0.63 0.97 -6.60
N VAL A 113 1.92 0.83 -6.88
CA VAL A 113 2.90 0.30 -5.93
C VAL A 113 3.42 1.46 -5.10
N VAL A 114 3.11 1.43 -3.80
CA VAL A 114 3.35 2.56 -2.89
C VAL A 114 4.70 2.40 -2.18
N TYR A 115 5.57 3.38 -2.35
CA TYR A 115 6.80 3.56 -1.60
C TYR A 115 6.74 4.89 -0.85
N ILE A 116 5.78 4.98 0.07
CA ILE A 116 5.60 6.08 1.01
C ILE A 116 5.53 5.46 2.40
N SER A 117 6.43 5.84 3.27
CA SER A 117 6.50 5.32 4.64
C SER A 117 6.16 6.40 5.65
N GLY A 118 5.26 6.10 6.55
CA GLY A 118 4.83 6.98 7.61
C GLY A 118 3.96 6.25 8.63
N GLN A 119 3.64 6.93 9.71
CA GLN A 119 2.79 6.42 10.78
C GLN A 119 1.68 7.41 11.12
N LYS A 120 0.50 6.87 11.43
CA LYS A 120 -0.60 7.64 11.99
C LYS A 120 -0.87 7.19 13.43
N LYS A 121 -0.95 8.16 14.35
CA LYS A 121 -1.36 7.98 15.75
C LYS A 121 -2.44 9.00 16.09
N GLY A 122 -3.67 8.54 16.29
CA GLY A 122 -4.82 9.45 16.42
C GLY A 122 -4.98 10.34 15.19
N ASP A 123 -4.98 11.64 15.37
CA ASP A 123 -5.03 12.62 14.27
C ASP A 123 -3.65 13.24 13.96
N VAL A 124 -2.58 12.55 14.32
CA VAL A 124 -1.21 12.94 14.00
C VAL A 124 -0.65 11.96 12.97
N VAL A 125 -0.08 12.47 11.89
CA VAL A 125 0.64 11.71 10.87
C VAL A 125 2.08 12.19 10.80
N THR A 126 3.02 11.26 10.84
CA THR A 126 4.45 11.53 10.64
C THR A 126 4.91 10.74 9.42
N HIS A 127 5.45 11.43 8.43
CA HIS A 127 6.12 10.82 7.30
C HIS A 127 7.56 10.47 7.69
N PHE A 128 8.08 9.37 7.14
CA PHE A 128 9.42 8.90 7.44
C PHE A 128 10.34 8.95 6.23
N ARG A 129 9.89 8.40 5.11
CA ARG A 129 10.72 8.30 3.90
C ARG A 129 9.89 8.00 2.66
N ASP A 130 10.45 8.32 1.51
CA ASP A 130 10.00 8.05 0.16
C ASP A 130 8.66 8.72 -0.18
N TYR A 131 8.53 9.12 -1.43
CA TYR A 131 7.34 9.78 -1.98
C TYR A 131 6.90 9.13 -3.29
N GLN A 132 7.33 7.88 -3.56
CA GLN A 132 7.17 7.28 -4.87
C GLN A 132 5.89 6.44 -4.98
N LEU A 133 5.20 6.62 -6.10
CA LEU A 133 4.12 5.77 -6.58
C LEU A 133 4.49 5.22 -7.96
N ARG A 134 4.52 3.89 -8.11
CA ARG A 134 4.68 3.25 -9.42
C ARG A 134 3.32 2.85 -9.94
N ILE A 135 2.99 3.27 -11.15
CA ILE A 135 1.70 3.02 -11.79
C ILE A 135 1.88 2.59 -13.24
N GLN A 136 0.85 1.94 -13.80
CA GLN A 136 0.85 1.51 -15.21
C GLN A 136 1.09 2.70 -16.13
N ASP A 137 1.97 2.55 -17.13
CA ASP A 137 2.19 3.53 -18.19
C ASP A 137 1.04 3.51 -19.19
N ASN A 138 0.28 4.60 -19.25
CA ASN A 138 -0.75 4.88 -20.24
C ASN A 138 -0.97 6.40 -20.39
N ALA A 139 -1.86 6.81 -21.28
CA ALA A 139 -2.08 8.24 -21.57
C ALA A 139 -2.55 9.03 -20.33
N LEU A 140 -3.48 8.48 -19.53
CA LEU A 140 -4.02 9.16 -18.35
C LEU A 140 -2.99 9.28 -17.22
N THR A 141 -2.23 8.20 -16.99
CA THR A 141 -1.19 8.20 -15.96
C THR A 141 0.00 9.09 -16.32
N ARG A 142 0.32 9.24 -17.63
CA ARG A 142 1.30 10.24 -18.11
C ARG A 142 0.80 11.65 -17.84
N GLN A 143 -0.47 11.96 -18.13
CA GLN A 143 -1.04 13.28 -17.82
C GLN A 143 -1.02 13.57 -16.32
N PHE A 144 -1.33 12.57 -15.48
CA PHE A 144 -1.25 12.72 -14.03
C PHE A 144 0.19 12.98 -13.56
N ARG A 145 1.18 12.22 -14.04
CA ARG A 145 2.59 12.46 -13.74
C ARG A 145 3.02 13.88 -14.10
N ASP A 146 2.66 14.35 -15.30
CA ASP A 146 3.03 15.67 -15.78
C ASP A 146 2.33 16.78 -14.94
N LEU A 147 1.11 16.51 -14.45
CA LEU A 147 0.39 17.43 -13.55
C LEU A 147 1.09 17.60 -12.19
N VAL A 148 1.67 16.54 -11.65
CA VAL A 148 2.23 16.53 -10.28
C VAL A 148 3.75 16.71 -10.24
N GLN A 149 4.41 16.96 -11.38
CA GLN A 149 5.87 17.04 -11.52
C GLN A 149 6.54 18.08 -10.61
N ASP A 150 5.82 19.13 -10.22
CA ASP A 150 6.32 20.20 -9.35
C ASP A 150 6.10 19.88 -7.85
N SER A 151 5.58 18.69 -7.52
CA SER A 151 5.43 18.20 -6.14
C SER A 151 6.59 17.26 -5.75
N GLN A 152 6.65 16.87 -4.47
CA GLN A 152 7.58 15.84 -4.03
C GLN A 152 7.13 14.42 -4.44
N ILE A 153 5.87 14.25 -4.89
CA ILE A 153 5.35 12.93 -5.28
C ILE A 153 5.99 12.48 -6.59
N ASP A 154 6.80 11.44 -6.51
CA ASP A 154 7.48 10.82 -7.64
C ASP A 154 6.59 9.74 -8.29
N ILE A 155 6.07 10.03 -9.49
CA ILE A 155 5.27 9.08 -10.27
C ILE A 155 6.17 8.36 -11.26
N VAL A 156 6.45 7.09 -10.98
CA VAL A 156 7.18 6.21 -11.89
C VAL A 156 6.19 5.43 -12.75
N LEU A 157 6.31 5.57 -14.06
CA LEU A 157 5.49 4.86 -15.04
C LEU A 157 6.12 3.52 -15.39
N GLU A 158 5.36 2.44 -15.21
CA GLU A 158 5.80 1.06 -15.42
C GLU A 158 5.14 0.46 -16.68
N ALA A 159 5.95 0.04 -17.64
CA ALA A 159 5.45 -0.69 -18.79
C ALA A 159 4.89 -2.06 -18.40
N ASN A 160 5.46 -2.70 -17.37
CA ASN A 160 4.97 -3.94 -16.78
C ASN A 160 4.71 -3.74 -15.28
N ILE A 161 3.57 -3.15 -14.96
CA ILE A 161 3.17 -2.89 -13.58
C ILE A 161 3.01 -4.19 -12.76
N GLN A 162 2.64 -5.31 -13.39
CA GLN A 162 2.47 -6.60 -12.70
C GLN A 162 3.79 -7.07 -12.07
N GLN A 163 4.91 -6.89 -12.76
CA GLN A 163 6.23 -7.21 -12.22
C GLN A 163 6.54 -6.38 -10.97
N ALA A 164 6.21 -5.09 -10.97
CA ALA A 164 6.43 -4.19 -9.85
C ALA A 164 5.50 -4.51 -8.65
N ILE A 165 4.22 -4.81 -8.92
CA ILE A 165 3.25 -5.23 -7.91
C ILE A 165 3.71 -6.51 -7.23
N TRP A 166 4.04 -7.55 -7.98
CA TRP A 166 4.48 -8.83 -7.43
C TRP A 166 5.80 -8.71 -6.67
N TYR A 167 6.74 -7.90 -7.16
CA TYR A 167 7.96 -7.63 -6.40
C TYR A 167 7.65 -7.06 -5.01
N LYS A 168 6.75 -6.06 -4.95
CA LYS A 168 6.33 -5.47 -3.67
C LYS A 168 5.56 -6.45 -2.79
N LEU A 169 4.70 -7.30 -3.41
CA LEU A 169 4.00 -8.37 -2.69
C LEU A 169 4.99 -9.35 -2.06
N LEU A 170 6.03 -9.77 -2.77
CA LEU A 170 7.07 -10.66 -2.23
C LEU A 170 7.85 -10.00 -1.10
N VAL A 171 8.25 -8.72 -1.26
CA VAL A 171 8.89 -7.97 -0.17
C VAL A 171 7.98 -7.91 1.06
N ASN A 172 6.68 -7.66 0.91
CA ASN A 172 5.76 -7.64 2.03
C ASN A 172 5.45 -9.04 2.57
N LEU A 173 5.37 -10.07 1.71
CA LEU A 173 5.17 -11.46 2.12
C LEU A 173 6.20 -11.90 3.15
N GLY A 174 7.49 -11.68 2.90
CA GLY A 174 8.54 -12.08 3.81
C GLY A 174 8.52 -11.28 5.10
N ILE A 175 8.87 -10.00 5.03
CA ILE A 175 9.16 -9.22 6.24
C ILE A 175 7.91 -8.94 7.09
N ASN A 176 6.74 -8.66 6.47
CA ASN A 176 5.52 -8.40 7.24
C ASN A 176 5.06 -9.64 8.00
N SER A 177 5.12 -10.83 7.36
CA SER A 177 4.72 -12.08 8.02
C SER A 177 5.61 -12.39 9.22
N ILE A 178 6.92 -12.31 9.03
CA ILE A 178 7.90 -12.67 10.06
C ILE A 178 7.83 -11.72 11.25
N THR A 179 7.82 -10.41 11.00
CA THR A 179 7.78 -9.42 12.08
C THR A 179 6.43 -9.43 12.82
N ALA A 180 5.33 -9.66 12.10
CA ALA A 180 4.00 -9.73 12.69
C ALA A 180 3.84 -10.97 13.59
N LEU A 181 4.12 -12.18 13.09
CA LEU A 181 4.00 -13.41 13.86
C LEU A 181 5.00 -13.47 15.02
N GLY A 182 6.23 -13.00 14.80
CA GLY A 182 7.24 -12.90 15.86
C GLY A 182 6.97 -11.79 16.87
N ARG A 183 6.06 -10.86 16.57
CA ARG A 183 5.78 -9.65 17.37
C ARG A 183 7.05 -8.88 17.69
N GLN A 184 7.96 -8.82 16.74
CA GLN A 184 9.27 -8.16 16.86
C GLN A 184 9.54 -7.27 15.65
N THR A 185 10.44 -6.33 15.83
CA THR A 185 10.97 -5.49 14.76
C THR A 185 11.82 -6.33 13.79
N VAL A 186 12.40 -5.67 12.79
CA VAL A 186 13.30 -6.30 11.81
C VAL A 186 14.49 -7.03 12.47
N ALA A 187 14.87 -6.67 13.70
CA ALA A 187 15.90 -7.37 14.48
C ALA A 187 15.67 -8.89 14.57
N ILE A 188 14.43 -9.38 14.46
CA ILE A 188 14.12 -10.84 14.41
C ILE A 188 14.87 -11.55 13.27
N MET A 189 15.24 -10.82 12.20
CA MET A 189 15.97 -11.36 11.05
C MET A 189 17.44 -11.69 11.35
N HIS A 190 17.96 -11.31 12.52
CA HIS A 190 19.29 -11.76 12.96
C HIS A 190 19.30 -13.25 13.32
N ASN A 191 18.17 -13.83 13.68
CA ASN A 191 18.05 -15.27 13.96
C ASN A 191 18.18 -16.08 12.65
N PRO A 192 19.14 -17.03 12.55
CA PRO A 192 19.39 -17.80 11.33
C PRO A 192 18.21 -18.69 10.91
N GLU A 193 17.48 -19.28 11.88
CA GLU A 193 16.33 -20.13 11.63
C GLU A 193 15.18 -19.31 11.06
N ILE A 194 14.97 -18.10 11.57
CA ILE A 194 13.96 -17.16 11.04
C ILE A 194 14.33 -16.70 9.62
N ARG A 195 15.57 -16.41 9.34
CA ARG A 195 16.00 -16.10 7.96
C ARG A 195 15.76 -17.27 7.01
N THR A 196 16.04 -18.49 7.47
CA THR A 196 15.79 -19.70 6.69
C THR A 196 14.28 -19.85 6.41
N LEU A 197 13.43 -19.69 7.42
CA LEU A 197 11.97 -19.71 7.27
C LEU A 197 11.50 -18.63 6.29
N CYS A 198 11.98 -17.40 6.45
CA CYS A 198 11.64 -16.28 5.56
C CYS A 198 12.04 -16.57 4.11
N ARG A 199 13.24 -17.14 3.90
CA ARG A 199 13.72 -17.53 2.57
C ARG A 199 12.81 -18.58 1.92
N GLN A 200 12.38 -19.60 2.67
CA GLN A 200 11.49 -20.62 2.17
C GLN A 200 10.09 -20.05 1.81
N LEU A 201 9.57 -19.16 2.65
CA LEU A 201 8.34 -18.43 2.37
C LEU A 201 8.43 -17.61 1.08
N LEU A 202 9.55 -16.91 0.87
CA LEU A 202 9.79 -16.14 -0.36
C LEU A 202 9.92 -17.05 -1.59
N LEU A 203 10.52 -18.24 -1.46
CA LEU A 203 10.59 -19.24 -2.54
C LEU A 203 9.19 -19.74 -2.92
N ASP A 204 8.31 -20.00 -1.94
CA ASP A 204 6.89 -20.32 -2.22
C ASP A 204 6.25 -19.18 -3.03
N GLY A 205 6.38 -17.93 -2.58
CA GLY A 205 5.84 -16.77 -3.28
C GLY A 205 6.41 -16.59 -4.69
N CYS A 206 7.72 -16.82 -4.88
CA CYS A 206 8.34 -16.74 -6.21
C CYS A 206 7.81 -17.82 -7.17
N ARG A 207 7.58 -19.05 -6.69
CA ARG A 207 6.97 -20.12 -7.53
C ARG A 207 5.57 -19.73 -8.00
N VAL A 208 4.79 -19.09 -7.13
CA VAL A 208 3.46 -18.59 -7.51
C VAL A 208 3.58 -17.48 -8.56
N ALA A 209 4.47 -16.51 -8.35
CA ALA A 209 4.70 -15.43 -9.30
C ALA A 209 5.19 -15.94 -10.68
N GLN A 210 6.01 -17.00 -10.71
CA GLN A 210 6.43 -17.67 -11.94
C GLN A 210 5.24 -18.32 -12.67
N ALA A 211 4.32 -18.96 -11.95
CA ALA A 211 3.10 -19.53 -12.51
C ALA A 211 2.16 -18.45 -13.09
N GLU A 212 2.22 -17.21 -12.56
CA GLU A 212 1.58 -16.03 -13.14
C GLU A 212 2.29 -15.49 -14.40
N GLY A 213 3.36 -16.14 -14.87
CA GLY A 213 4.14 -15.72 -16.04
C GLY A 213 5.14 -14.61 -15.77
N LEU A 214 5.48 -14.35 -14.51
CA LEU A 214 6.40 -13.28 -14.11
C LEU A 214 7.83 -13.83 -13.92
N ASN A 215 8.81 -12.98 -14.20
CA ASN A 215 10.21 -13.36 -14.13
C ASN A 215 10.79 -13.09 -12.73
N PHE A 216 10.60 -14.05 -11.82
CA PHE A 216 11.22 -14.09 -10.51
C PHE A 216 12.04 -15.37 -10.34
N SER A 217 13.10 -15.33 -9.54
CA SER A 217 14.03 -16.43 -9.36
C SER A 217 14.56 -16.47 -7.91
N GLU A 218 15.36 -17.46 -7.60
CA GLU A 218 16.10 -17.51 -6.31
C GLU A 218 16.99 -16.28 -6.11
N GLN A 219 17.55 -15.71 -7.18
CA GLN A 219 18.31 -14.46 -7.11
C GLN A 219 17.45 -13.30 -6.60
N THR A 220 16.16 -13.28 -6.95
CA THR A 220 15.22 -12.28 -6.41
C THR A 220 15.02 -12.46 -4.90
N VAL A 221 14.92 -13.71 -4.43
CA VAL A 221 14.81 -14.02 -3.00
C VAL A 221 16.05 -13.53 -2.26
N ASP A 222 17.24 -13.81 -2.77
CA ASP A 222 18.51 -13.38 -2.17
C ASP A 222 18.63 -11.85 -2.12
N THR A 223 18.17 -11.17 -3.19
CA THR A 223 18.09 -9.70 -3.23
C THR A 223 17.15 -9.17 -2.14
N ILE A 224 15.94 -9.75 -2.00
CA ILE A 224 14.97 -9.33 -0.98
C ILE A 224 15.52 -9.55 0.43
N ILE A 225 16.15 -10.68 0.71
CA ILE A 225 16.79 -10.94 2.01
C ILE A 225 17.89 -9.91 2.30
N THR A 226 18.68 -9.55 1.29
CA THR A 226 19.72 -8.51 1.43
C THR A 226 19.10 -7.14 1.77
N ILE A 227 17.95 -6.80 1.16
CA ILE A 227 17.22 -5.57 1.50
C ILE A 227 16.80 -5.57 2.97
N TYR A 228 16.27 -6.69 3.48
CA TYR A 228 15.88 -6.78 4.89
C TYR A 228 17.07 -6.61 5.85
N GLN A 229 18.24 -7.12 5.49
CA GLN A 229 19.46 -6.94 6.28
C GLN A 229 19.95 -5.47 6.32
N GLY A 230 19.54 -4.66 5.35
CA GLY A 230 19.83 -3.22 5.33
C GLY A 230 18.82 -2.35 6.10
N TYR A 231 17.74 -2.93 6.63
CA TYR A 231 16.80 -2.19 7.44
C TYR A 231 17.31 -1.96 8.86
N PRO A 232 17.01 -0.81 9.49
CA PRO A 232 17.32 -0.59 10.91
C PRO A 232 16.67 -1.65 11.81
N ASP A 233 17.39 -2.12 12.80
CA ASP A 233 16.90 -3.16 13.73
C ASP A 233 15.61 -2.76 14.47
N GLU A 234 15.48 -1.48 14.82
CA GLU A 234 14.30 -0.92 15.48
C GLU A 234 13.09 -0.72 14.56
N MET A 235 13.24 -0.94 13.26
CA MET A 235 12.16 -0.75 12.30
C MET A 235 11.08 -1.82 12.48
N GLY A 236 9.85 -1.39 12.74
CA GLY A 236 8.67 -2.24 12.63
C GLY A 236 8.06 -2.14 11.24
N THR A 237 7.43 -3.23 10.75
CA THR A 237 6.61 -3.19 9.55
C THR A 237 5.20 -2.69 9.87
N SER A 238 4.41 -2.33 8.84
CA SER A 238 2.99 -1.96 9.02
C SER A 238 2.21 -3.06 9.74
N MET A 239 2.37 -4.32 9.32
CA MET A 239 1.67 -5.46 9.90
C MET A 239 2.14 -5.78 11.33
N TYR A 240 3.41 -5.56 11.66
CA TYR A 240 3.90 -5.60 13.05
C TYR A 240 3.17 -4.59 13.92
N TYR A 241 3.07 -3.33 13.47
CA TYR A 241 2.36 -2.30 14.24
C TYR A 241 0.86 -2.61 14.34
N ASP A 242 0.25 -3.14 13.28
CA ASP A 242 -1.16 -3.56 13.32
C ASP A 242 -1.38 -4.64 14.40
N ILE A 243 -0.53 -5.67 14.47
CA ILE A 243 -0.61 -6.70 15.54
C ILE A 243 -0.40 -6.11 16.94
N VAL A 244 0.63 -5.29 17.12
CA VAL A 244 0.94 -4.69 18.44
C VAL A 244 -0.19 -3.79 18.93
N HIS A 245 -0.84 -3.08 18.02
CA HIS A 245 -1.96 -2.18 18.34
C HIS A 245 -3.34 -2.82 18.19
N GLN A 246 -3.42 -4.13 17.99
CA GLN A 246 -4.67 -4.87 17.80
C GLN A 246 -5.54 -4.27 16.69
N GLN A 247 -4.92 -3.95 15.55
CA GLN A 247 -5.59 -3.44 14.36
C GLN A 247 -5.77 -4.53 13.31
N PRO A 248 -6.84 -4.48 12.49
CA PRO A 248 -7.05 -5.41 11.40
C PRO A 248 -5.86 -5.46 10.45
N LEU A 249 -5.44 -6.69 10.09
CA LEU A 249 -4.32 -6.94 9.19
C LEU A 249 -4.77 -6.90 7.72
N GLU A 250 -3.86 -6.54 6.82
CA GLU A 250 -4.05 -6.63 5.37
C GLU A 250 -3.68 -8.04 4.83
N VAL A 251 -3.89 -9.08 5.65
CA VAL A 251 -3.47 -10.46 5.35
C VAL A 251 -4.11 -11.02 4.08
N GLU A 252 -5.38 -10.70 3.82
CA GLU A 252 -6.10 -11.22 2.65
C GLU A 252 -5.58 -10.65 1.31
N ALA A 253 -5.03 -9.45 1.32
CA ALA A 253 -4.53 -8.80 0.12
C ALA A 253 -3.03 -9.03 -0.13
N ILE A 254 -2.29 -9.55 0.84
CA ILE A 254 -0.87 -9.87 0.70
C ILE A 254 -0.72 -11.39 0.68
N GLN A 255 -0.71 -12.05 1.84
CA GLN A 255 -0.51 -13.50 1.94
C GLN A 255 -1.67 -14.27 1.32
N GLY A 256 -2.90 -13.86 1.59
CA GLY A 256 -4.12 -14.47 1.08
C GLY A 256 -4.26 -14.36 -0.44
N PHE A 257 -3.85 -13.23 -1.04
CA PHE A 257 -3.81 -13.11 -2.49
C PHE A 257 -2.86 -14.16 -3.09
N ILE A 258 -1.61 -14.23 -2.63
CA ILE A 258 -0.62 -15.19 -3.14
C ILE A 258 -1.08 -16.64 -2.87
N TYR A 259 -1.68 -16.91 -1.70
CA TYR A 259 -2.23 -18.22 -1.35
C TYR A 259 -3.34 -18.66 -2.34
N ARG A 260 -4.30 -17.79 -2.66
CA ARG A 260 -5.36 -18.10 -3.63
C ARG A 260 -4.78 -18.39 -5.02
N ARG A 261 -3.83 -17.56 -5.48
CA ARG A 261 -3.14 -17.81 -6.76
C ARG A 261 -2.40 -19.14 -6.76
N ALA A 262 -1.75 -19.51 -5.64
CA ALA A 262 -1.11 -20.83 -5.51
C ALA A 262 -2.12 -21.97 -5.70
N ARG A 263 -3.32 -21.87 -5.11
CA ARG A 263 -4.38 -22.90 -5.26
C ARG A 263 -4.91 -22.96 -6.69
N GLU A 264 -5.10 -21.83 -7.36
CA GLU A 264 -5.53 -21.78 -8.76
C GLU A 264 -4.53 -22.45 -9.71
N HIS A 265 -3.23 -22.35 -9.42
CA HIS A 265 -2.16 -23.02 -10.15
C HIS A 265 -1.83 -24.43 -9.64
N ASN A 266 -2.56 -24.97 -8.65
CA ASN A 266 -2.32 -26.27 -8.03
C ASN A 266 -0.88 -26.42 -7.49
N LEU A 267 -0.31 -25.37 -6.94
CA LEU A 267 1.03 -25.39 -6.36
C LEU A 267 1.00 -25.80 -4.88
N ASP A 268 2.00 -26.61 -4.51
CA ASP A 268 2.31 -26.92 -3.11
C ASP A 268 3.19 -25.80 -2.52
N THR A 269 2.68 -25.11 -1.48
CA THR A 269 3.31 -23.94 -0.88
C THR A 269 3.29 -24.04 0.66
N PRO A 270 3.98 -25.04 1.25
CA PRO A 270 3.82 -25.40 2.65
C PRO A 270 4.17 -24.28 3.63
N TYR A 271 5.15 -23.44 3.31
CA TYR A 271 5.52 -22.30 4.16
C TYR A 271 4.48 -21.17 4.08
N LEU A 272 4.02 -20.87 2.88
CA LEU A 272 2.94 -19.88 2.68
C LEU A 272 1.65 -20.34 3.35
N ASP A 273 1.26 -21.60 3.20
CA ASP A 273 0.06 -22.18 3.76
C ASP A 273 0.08 -22.09 5.30
N THR A 274 1.21 -22.43 5.90
CA THR A 274 1.43 -22.37 7.35
C THR A 274 1.32 -20.93 7.86
N ILE A 275 2.08 -20.02 7.27
CA ILE A 275 2.14 -18.62 7.68
C ILE A 275 0.79 -17.92 7.49
N TYR A 276 0.13 -18.16 6.36
CA TYR A 276 -1.19 -17.59 6.08
C TYR A 276 -2.24 -18.09 7.08
N SER A 277 -2.21 -19.39 7.43
CA SER A 277 -3.13 -19.97 8.41
C SER A 277 -2.98 -19.32 9.79
N PHE A 278 -1.75 -19.11 10.28
CA PHE A 278 -1.49 -18.42 11.53
C PHE A 278 -1.97 -16.96 11.53
N LEU A 279 -1.69 -16.22 10.46
CA LEU A 279 -2.12 -14.82 10.34
C LEU A 279 -3.65 -14.69 10.26
N ARG A 280 -4.32 -15.62 9.56
CA ARG A 280 -5.80 -15.69 9.54
C ARG A 280 -6.39 -16.01 10.91
N ALA A 281 -5.85 -17.00 11.60
CA ALA A 281 -6.31 -17.34 12.94
C ALA A 281 -6.16 -16.17 13.91
N TYR A 282 -5.07 -15.40 13.80
CA TYR A 282 -4.89 -14.18 14.56
C TYR A 282 -5.97 -13.14 14.23
N GLN A 283 -6.24 -12.90 12.95
CA GLN A 283 -7.24 -11.94 12.46
C GLN A 283 -8.66 -12.28 12.93
N GLN A 284 -9.02 -13.58 13.04
CA GLN A 284 -10.35 -14.02 13.46
C GLN A 284 -10.61 -13.83 14.98
N ASN A 285 -9.57 -13.62 15.77
CA ASN A 285 -9.65 -13.43 17.21
C ASN A 285 -9.55 -11.95 17.62
N MET A 286 -9.58 -11.03 16.67
CA MET A 286 -9.65 -9.59 16.86
C MET A 286 -11.10 -9.09 16.78
#